data_4ecdc5ed411e69950f1733232d12a8fc
#
_entry.id   4ecdc5ed411e69950f1733232d12a8fc
#
_cell.length_a   1.000
_cell.length_b   1.000
_cell.length_c   1.000
_cell.angle_alpha   90.00
_cell.angle_beta   90.00
_cell.angle_gamma   90.00
#
_symmetry.space_group_name_H-M   'P 1'
#
loop_
_entity.id
_entity.type
_entity.pdbx_description
1 polymer ?
#
loop_
_entity_poly.entity_id
_entity_poly.type
_entity_poly.pdbx_seq_one_letter_code
_entity_poly.pdbx_strand_id
1 'polypeptide(L)'
;MSSKLIEIFNDEKLIDKIKNRLPHLFQLAEAESSRAGKIGMEVGSLREKIITALLIYRFGKENVETEIPITEPEIDAKLFGAPISIKTITGTRFGGVKLVWTVDAQKADEFRKNYYPSYDLLLVQINWGGVGGLYYIPLESQRRLFDKIGRQNYIQLPKPGTNPRGAEITKEALSSLVRDKETKTIEILWKKTKIEFNPYKRWVDYWKED
;
A
#
# COMPACT_ATOMS: atom_id res chain seq x y z
N MET A 1 8.08 -13.99 -16.21
CA MET A 1 8.43 -12.68 -16.81
C MET A 1 8.71 -11.72 -15.67
N SER A 2 9.76 -10.90 -15.76
CA SER A 2 10.04 -9.87 -14.75
C SER A 2 8.90 -8.83 -14.79
N SER A 3 8.32 -8.50 -13.64
CA SER A 3 7.27 -7.49 -13.57
C SER A 3 7.80 -6.12 -14.01
N LYS A 4 6.99 -5.38 -14.76
CA LYS A 4 7.32 -4.01 -15.16
C LYS A 4 7.57 -3.05 -13.98
N LEU A 5 7.06 -3.40 -12.80
CA LEU A 5 7.30 -2.63 -11.58
C LEU A 5 8.79 -2.48 -11.23
N ILE A 6 9.64 -3.42 -11.62
CA ILE A 6 11.09 -3.35 -11.37
C ILE A 6 11.74 -2.13 -12.01
N GLU A 7 11.15 -1.59 -13.09
CA GLU A 7 11.67 -0.39 -13.77
C GLU A 7 11.67 0.85 -12.86
N ILE A 8 10.72 0.94 -11.90
CA ILE A 8 10.67 2.03 -10.91
C ILE A 8 11.92 2.00 -10.01
N PHE A 9 12.39 0.80 -9.69
CA PHE A 9 13.51 0.58 -8.77
C PHE A 9 14.88 0.59 -9.45
N ASN A 10 14.90 0.70 -10.79
CA ASN A 10 16.11 0.79 -11.59
C ASN A 10 16.32 2.19 -12.23
N ASP A 11 15.33 3.08 -12.14
CA ASP A 11 15.39 4.44 -12.69
C ASP A 11 15.85 5.43 -11.61
N GLU A 12 17.13 5.78 -11.60
CA GLU A 12 17.74 6.66 -10.60
C GLU A 12 17.02 8.02 -10.48
N LYS A 13 16.63 8.61 -11.62
CA LYS A 13 15.91 9.90 -11.61
C LYS A 13 14.54 9.78 -10.95
N LEU A 14 13.85 8.67 -11.21
CA LEU A 14 12.56 8.40 -10.60
C LEU A 14 12.71 8.09 -9.10
N ILE A 15 13.74 7.34 -8.72
CA ILE A 15 14.07 7.06 -7.31
C ILE A 15 14.28 8.36 -6.54
N ASP A 16 15.08 9.28 -7.07
CA ASP A 16 15.30 10.59 -6.43
C ASP A 16 14.01 11.41 -6.33
N LYS A 17 13.18 11.39 -7.38
CA LYS A 17 11.86 12.02 -7.35
C LYS A 17 10.96 11.42 -6.28
N ILE A 18 10.92 10.08 -6.15
CA ILE A 18 10.15 9.37 -5.11
C ILE A 18 10.63 9.77 -3.71
N LYS A 19 11.94 9.71 -3.45
CA LYS A 19 12.53 10.09 -2.16
C LYS A 19 12.16 11.51 -1.72
N ASN A 20 12.12 12.44 -2.68
CA ASN A 20 11.86 13.85 -2.40
C ASN A 20 10.37 14.20 -2.35
N ARG A 21 9.52 13.53 -3.13
CA ARG A 21 8.12 13.92 -3.29
C ARG A 21 7.16 13.10 -2.44
N LEU A 22 7.43 11.80 -2.25
CA LEU A 22 6.50 10.92 -1.57
C LEU A 22 6.21 11.33 -0.12
N PRO A 23 7.20 11.76 0.70
CA PRO A 23 6.92 12.26 2.05
C PRO A 23 5.98 13.47 2.05
N HIS A 24 6.18 14.43 1.14
CA HIS A 24 5.33 15.61 1.03
C HIS A 24 3.89 15.23 0.61
N LEU A 25 3.73 14.37 -0.40
CA LEU A 25 2.40 13.94 -0.87
C LEU A 25 1.65 13.15 0.19
N PHE A 26 2.33 12.31 0.97
CA PHE A 26 1.72 11.57 2.07
C PHE A 26 1.36 12.49 3.24
N GLN A 27 2.15 13.55 3.49
CA GLN A 27 1.80 14.58 4.48
C GLN A 27 0.55 15.35 4.07
N LEU A 28 0.37 15.65 2.77
CA LEU A 28 -0.87 16.25 2.24
C LEU A 28 -2.06 15.30 2.42
N ALA A 29 -1.92 14.02 2.14
CA ALA A 29 -2.97 13.02 2.37
C ALA A 29 -3.38 12.93 3.85
N GLU A 30 -2.41 13.01 4.77
CA GLU A 30 -2.69 13.06 6.21
C GLU A 30 -3.44 14.35 6.59
N ALA A 31 -3.07 15.50 6.03
CA ALA A 31 -3.75 16.77 6.28
C ALA A 31 -5.19 16.76 5.74
N GLU A 32 -5.41 16.20 4.54
CA GLU A 32 -6.74 16.09 3.93
C GLU A 32 -7.68 15.19 4.72
N SER A 33 -7.18 14.07 5.25
CA SER A 33 -7.97 13.11 6.05
C SER A 33 -8.03 13.46 7.53
N SER A 34 -7.37 14.54 7.98
CA SER A 34 -7.30 14.89 9.40
C SER A 34 -8.59 15.56 9.87
N ARG A 35 -9.11 15.10 11.03
CA ARG A 35 -10.22 15.74 11.76
C ARG A 35 -9.81 15.91 13.22
N ALA A 36 -9.92 17.11 13.73
CA ALA A 36 -9.58 17.44 15.12
C ALA A 36 -8.19 16.93 15.54
N GLY A 37 -7.20 17.03 14.65
CA GLY A 37 -5.83 16.61 14.90
C GLY A 37 -5.59 15.08 14.82
N LYS A 38 -6.60 14.29 14.46
CA LYS A 38 -6.46 12.83 14.26
C LYS A 38 -6.58 12.48 12.77
N ILE A 39 -5.69 11.64 12.30
CA ILE A 39 -5.73 11.13 10.91
C ILE A 39 -6.91 10.16 10.78
N GLY A 40 -7.78 10.42 9.80
CA GLY A 40 -8.93 9.56 9.49
C GLY A 40 -8.53 8.22 8.87
N MET A 41 -9.47 7.26 8.87
CA MET A 41 -9.22 5.92 8.28
C MET A 41 -9.07 5.97 6.75
N GLU A 42 -9.65 6.98 6.12
CA GLU A 42 -9.59 7.24 4.67
C GLU A 42 -8.17 7.57 4.15
N VAL A 43 -7.22 7.87 5.03
CA VAL A 43 -5.83 8.16 4.63
C VAL A 43 -5.19 7.02 3.85
N GLY A 44 -5.58 5.76 4.14
CA GLY A 44 -5.12 4.59 3.39
C GLY A 44 -5.41 4.72 1.91
N SER A 45 -6.67 4.97 1.56
CA SER A 45 -7.11 5.11 0.17
C SER A 45 -6.47 6.32 -0.54
N LEU A 46 -6.21 7.42 0.18
CA LEU A 46 -5.49 8.56 -0.41
C LEU A 46 -4.04 8.20 -0.73
N ARG A 47 -3.36 7.47 0.14
CA ARG A 47 -1.99 7.00 -0.06
C ARG A 47 -1.90 6.00 -1.22
N GLU A 48 -2.86 5.08 -1.34
CA GLU A 48 -2.99 4.15 -2.46
C GLU A 48 -3.15 4.90 -3.79
N LYS A 49 -4.01 5.93 -3.83
CA LYS A 49 -4.16 6.79 -5.02
C LYS A 49 -2.87 7.52 -5.40
N ILE A 50 -2.06 7.96 -4.43
CA ILE A 50 -0.76 8.61 -4.69
C ILE A 50 0.21 7.61 -5.35
N ILE A 51 0.26 6.36 -4.90
CA ILE A 51 1.11 5.34 -5.51
C ILE A 51 0.57 4.94 -6.89
N THR A 52 -0.74 4.80 -7.06
CA THR A 52 -1.35 4.58 -8.37
C THR A 52 -1.03 5.73 -9.35
N ALA A 53 -1.06 6.98 -8.88
CA ALA A 53 -0.65 8.12 -9.69
C ALA A 53 0.85 8.07 -10.07
N LEU A 54 1.72 7.54 -9.23
CA LEU A 54 3.12 7.27 -9.57
C LEU A 54 3.22 6.25 -10.71
N LEU A 55 2.41 5.19 -10.69
CA LEU A 55 2.37 4.19 -11.78
C LEU A 55 1.92 4.85 -13.10
N ILE A 56 0.84 5.64 -13.05
CA ILE A 56 0.35 6.39 -14.22
C ILE A 56 1.42 7.35 -14.75
N TYR A 57 2.08 8.09 -13.84
CA TYR A 57 3.15 9.02 -14.22
C TYR A 57 4.32 8.32 -14.93
N ARG A 58 4.68 7.11 -14.48
CA ARG A 58 5.81 6.36 -15.04
C ARG A 58 5.46 5.61 -16.32
N PHE A 59 4.28 5.02 -16.40
CA PHE A 59 3.93 4.06 -17.45
C PHE A 59 2.85 4.54 -18.43
N GLY A 60 2.20 5.68 -18.17
CA GLY A 60 1.06 6.16 -18.95
C GLY A 60 -0.28 5.60 -18.43
N LYS A 61 -1.33 6.40 -18.59
CA LYS A 61 -2.70 6.05 -18.10
C LYS A 61 -3.25 4.82 -18.83
N GLU A 62 -2.91 4.66 -20.08
CA GLU A 62 -3.34 3.55 -20.95
C GLU A 62 -2.82 2.18 -20.50
N ASN A 63 -1.77 2.16 -19.69
CA ASN A 63 -1.13 0.93 -19.21
C ASN A 63 -1.45 0.63 -17.74
N VAL A 64 -2.25 1.48 -17.08
CA VAL A 64 -2.63 1.34 -15.67
C VAL A 64 -4.15 1.33 -15.54
N GLU A 65 -4.71 0.16 -15.31
CA GLU A 65 -6.13 0.01 -14.95
C GLU A 65 -6.35 0.43 -13.49
N THR A 66 -7.31 1.32 -13.23
CA THR A 66 -7.66 1.83 -11.89
C THR A 66 -9.10 1.51 -11.50
N GLU A 67 -9.93 1.09 -12.44
CA GLU A 67 -11.31 0.68 -12.21
C GLU A 67 -11.36 -0.83 -11.97
N ILE A 68 -10.97 -1.23 -10.76
CA ILE A 68 -10.90 -2.64 -10.38
C ILE A 68 -12.29 -3.09 -9.90
N PRO A 69 -12.80 -4.25 -10.37
CA PRO A 69 -14.07 -4.79 -9.92
C PRO A 69 -14.09 -5.05 -8.41
N ILE A 70 -15.23 -4.80 -7.77
CA ILE A 70 -15.44 -5.06 -6.32
C ILE A 70 -15.24 -6.54 -5.95
N THR A 71 -15.27 -7.43 -6.93
CA THR A 71 -14.99 -8.86 -6.77
C THR A 71 -13.52 -9.18 -6.62
N GLU A 72 -12.63 -8.22 -6.86
CA GLU A 72 -11.18 -8.32 -6.71
C GLU A 72 -10.67 -7.40 -5.57
N PRO A 73 -11.13 -7.57 -4.31
CA PRO A 73 -10.94 -6.58 -3.24
C PRO A 73 -9.49 -6.43 -2.78
N GLU A 74 -8.60 -7.30 -3.20
CA GLU A 74 -7.18 -7.30 -2.84
C GLU A 74 -6.32 -6.55 -3.85
N ILE A 75 -6.89 -6.23 -5.02
CA ILE A 75 -6.20 -5.58 -6.13
C ILE A 75 -6.55 -4.11 -6.12
N ASP A 76 -5.53 -3.26 -6.14
CA ASP A 76 -5.69 -1.80 -6.12
C ASP A 76 -5.46 -1.19 -7.52
N ALA A 77 -4.70 -1.87 -8.39
CA ALA A 77 -4.47 -1.49 -9.78
C ALA A 77 -4.00 -2.69 -10.61
N LYS A 78 -4.08 -2.59 -11.97
CA LYS A 78 -3.39 -3.51 -12.87
C LYS A 78 -2.43 -2.72 -13.76
N LEU A 79 -1.19 -3.18 -13.85
CA LEU A 79 -0.15 -2.61 -14.70
C LEU A 79 0.12 -3.55 -15.87
N PHE A 80 -0.16 -3.09 -17.12
CA PHE A 80 -0.13 -3.96 -18.30
C PHE A 80 -0.93 -5.26 -18.10
N GLY A 81 -2.09 -5.16 -17.42
CA GLY A 81 -2.96 -6.29 -17.08
C GLY A 81 -2.49 -7.14 -15.87
N ALA A 82 -1.27 -6.92 -15.35
CA ALA A 82 -0.79 -7.64 -14.17
C ALA A 82 -1.34 -7.00 -12.87
N PRO A 83 -1.96 -7.79 -11.96
CA PRO A 83 -2.57 -7.26 -10.75
C PRO A 83 -1.52 -6.83 -9.72
N ILE A 84 -1.80 -5.70 -9.06
CA ILE A 84 -0.95 -5.10 -8.03
C ILE A 84 -1.80 -4.78 -6.82
N SER A 85 -1.32 -5.16 -5.64
CA SER A 85 -1.83 -4.64 -4.38
C SER A 85 -0.90 -3.57 -3.81
N ILE A 86 -1.49 -2.49 -3.29
CA ILE A 86 -0.75 -1.36 -2.71
C ILE A 86 -1.11 -1.29 -1.23
N LYS A 87 -0.11 -1.37 -0.36
CA LYS A 87 -0.35 -1.33 1.09
C LYS A 87 0.56 -0.32 1.75
N THR A 88 0.04 0.32 2.80
CA THR A 88 0.80 1.30 3.57
C THR A 88 0.78 0.96 5.05
N ILE A 89 1.93 1.11 5.70
CA ILE A 89 2.07 0.96 7.15
C ILE A 89 2.76 2.19 7.73
N THR A 90 2.45 2.53 8.97
CA THR A 90 3.09 3.65 9.68
C THR A 90 3.81 3.11 10.92
N GLY A 91 5.04 3.54 11.11
CA GLY A 91 5.88 3.19 12.25
C GLY A 91 7.20 2.52 11.86
N THR A 92 8.01 2.23 12.89
CA THR A 92 9.36 1.67 12.73
C THR A 92 9.38 0.16 12.50
N ARG A 93 8.29 -0.53 12.83
CA ARG A 93 8.19 -1.99 12.72
C ARG A 93 7.15 -2.37 11.67
N PHE A 94 7.38 -3.48 11.00
CA PHE A 94 6.37 -4.07 10.14
C PHE A 94 5.26 -4.67 11.01
N GLY A 95 4.08 -4.04 10.97
CA GLY A 95 2.85 -4.58 11.54
C GLY A 95 2.16 -5.53 10.57
N GLY A 96 1.01 -6.07 10.96
CA GLY A 96 0.14 -6.78 10.03
C GLY A 96 -0.39 -5.83 8.93
N VAL A 97 -0.48 -6.35 7.72
CA VAL A 97 -1.05 -5.65 6.57
C VAL A 97 -2.31 -6.37 6.13
N LYS A 98 -3.41 -5.64 6.00
CA LYS A 98 -4.69 -6.20 5.60
C LYS A 98 -4.68 -6.69 4.17
N LEU A 99 -5.06 -7.94 4.01
CA LEU A 99 -5.35 -8.57 2.72
C LEU A 99 -6.79 -8.30 2.31
N VAL A 100 -7.71 -8.49 3.23
CA VAL A 100 -9.12 -8.22 3.01
C VAL A 100 -9.72 -7.50 4.23
N TRP A 101 -10.62 -6.58 3.97
CA TRP A 101 -11.42 -5.90 4.98
C TRP A 101 -12.76 -6.60 5.12
N THR A 102 -13.07 -7.10 6.30
CA THR A 102 -14.40 -7.64 6.63
C THR A 102 -14.66 -7.53 8.14
N VAL A 103 -15.90 -7.29 8.51
CA VAL A 103 -16.38 -7.32 9.91
C VAL A 103 -16.92 -8.70 10.30
N ASP A 104 -17.04 -9.62 9.33
CA ASP A 104 -17.56 -10.96 9.48
C ASP A 104 -16.41 -11.96 9.72
N ALA A 105 -16.42 -12.57 10.89
CA ALA A 105 -15.38 -13.53 11.27
C ALA A 105 -15.42 -14.82 10.41
N GLN A 106 -16.60 -15.25 9.97
CA GLN A 106 -16.74 -16.42 9.10
C GLN A 106 -16.15 -16.13 7.72
N LYS A 107 -16.47 -14.97 7.14
CA LYS A 107 -15.87 -14.54 5.86
C LYS A 107 -14.35 -14.37 5.95
N ALA A 108 -13.83 -13.88 7.09
CA ALA A 108 -12.38 -13.79 7.30
C ALA A 108 -11.72 -15.18 7.33
N ASP A 109 -12.37 -16.18 7.96
CA ASP A 109 -11.87 -17.55 7.99
C ASP A 109 -11.98 -18.25 6.64
N GLU A 110 -13.09 -18.05 5.91
CA GLU A 110 -13.26 -18.55 4.54
C GLU A 110 -12.21 -17.94 3.60
N PHE A 111 -11.97 -16.62 3.71
CA PHE A 111 -10.90 -15.96 2.99
C PHE A 111 -9.56 -16.63 3.28
N ARG A 112 -9.20 -16.81 4.55
CA ARG A 112 -7.95 -17.47 4.92
C ARG A 112 -7.85 -18.88 4.34
N LYS A 113 -8.93 -19.65 4.33
CA LYS A 113 -8.94 -21.03 3.79
C LYS A 113 -8.67 -21.08 2.29
N ASN A 114 -9.12 -20.07 1.54
CA ASN A 114 -9.04 -20.03 0.08
C ASN A 114 -7.89 -19.18 -0.45
N TYR A 115 -7.29 -18.34 0.39
CA TYR A 115 -6.25 -17.41 -0.03
C TYR A 115 -4.99 -18.13 -0.54
N TYR A 116 -4.50 -17.64 -1.64
CA TYR A 116 -3.15 -17.91 -2.16
C TYR A 116 -2.65 -16.66 -2.87
N PRO A 117 -1.38 -16.24 -2.71
CA PRO A 117 -0.87 -15.02 -3.34
C PRO A 117 -1.06 -15.02 -4.86
N SER A 118 -1.65 -13.95 -5.40
CA SER A 118 -2.04 -13.84 -6.81
C SER A 118 -1.63 -12.52 -7.48
N TYR A 119 -0.95 -11.62 -6.75
CA TYR A 119 -0.57 -10.28 -7.20
C TYR A 119 0.81 -9.86 -6.68
N ASP A 120 1.45 -8.94 -7.39
CA ASP A 120 2.61 -8.23 -6.88
C ASP A 120 2.20 -7.24 -5.77
N LEU A 121 3.06 -7.05 -4.77
CA LEU A 121 2.77 -6.15 -3.66
C LEU A 121 3.73 -4.95 -3.67
N LEU A 122 3.16 -3.74 -3.71
CA LEU A 122 3.85 -2.50 -3.39
C LEU A 122 3.54 -2.11 -1.93
N LEU A 123 4.56 -2.11 -1.09
CA LEU A 123 4.44 -1.74 0.32
C LEU A 123 5.15 -0.41 0.57
N VAL A 124 4.47 0.52 1.23
CA VAL A 124 5.10 1.76 1.71
C VAL A 124 5.16 1.74 3.23
N GLN A 125 6.38 1.81 3.77
CA GLN A 125 6.59 2.03 5.20
C GLN A 125 6.86 3.51 5.46
N ILE A 126 5.97 4.13 6.22
CA ILE A 126 6.06 5.54 6.63
C ILE A 126 6.65 5.59 8.03
N ASN A 127 7.81 6.20 8.18
CA ASN A 127 8.45 6.38 9.49
C ASN A 127 8.78 7.87 9.69
N TRP A 128 7.79 8.65 10.13
CA TRP A 128 7.96 10.08 10.33
C TRP A 128 9.09 10.40 11.32
N GLY A 129 10.07 11.16 10.86
CA GLY A 129 11.29 11.50 11.60
C GLY A 129 12.42 10.49 11.43
N GLY A 130 12.24 9.43 10.62
CA GLY A 130 13.25 8.39 10.41
C GLY A 130 13.22 7.82 8.99
N VAL A 131 13.90 6.70 8.80
CA VAL A 131 13.97 5.98 7.52
C VAL A 131 12.85 4.93 7.46
N GLY A 132 12.11 4.95 6.38
CA GLY A 132 11.19 3.91 5.93
C GLY A 132 11.47 3.61 4.46
N GLY A 133 10.48 3.13 3.69
CA GLY A 133 10.75 2.80 2.30
C GLY A 133 9.53 2.50 1.45
N LEU A 134 9.79 2.41 0.15
CA LEU A 134 8.91 1.80 -0.84
C LEU A 134 9.52 0.46 -1.23
N TYR A 135 8.74 -0.61 -1.10
CA TYR A 135 9.16 -1.98 -1.36
C TYR A 135 8.31 -2.57 -2.49
N TYR A 136 8.97 -3.18 -3.45
CA TYR A 136 8.35 -4.08 -4.41
C TYR A 136 8.60 -5.52 -3.99
N ILE A 137 7.57 -6.21 -3.62
CA ILE A 137 7.60 -7.61 -3.19
C ILE A 137 6.98 -8.46 -4.31
N PRO A 138 7.80 -9.22 -5.07
CA PRO A 138 7.32 -10.02 -6.17
C PRO A 138 6.34 -11.11 -5.72
N LEU A 139 5.37 -11.42 -6.57
CA LEU A 139 4.43 -12.53 -6.37
C LEU A 139 5.14 -13.84 -6.06
N GLU A 140 6.22 -14.14 -6.77
CA GLU A 140 6.98 -15.39 -6.58
C GLU A 140 7.63 -15.49 -5.19
N SER A 141 8.09 -14.35 -4.64
CA SER A 141 8.60 -14.30 -3.26
C SER A 141 7.50 -14.57 -2.24
N GLN A 142 6.31 -14.02 -2.48
CA GLN A 142 5.15 -14.26 -1.63
C GLN A 142 4.73 -15.73 -1.64
N ARG A 143 4.63 -16.35 -2.83
CA ARG A 143 4.28 -17.76 -3.00
C ARG A 143 5.30 -18.68 -2.33
N ARG A 144 6.59 -18.45 -2.61
CA ARG A 144 7.68 -19.22 -2.01
C ARG A 144 7.64 -19.18 -0.48
N LEU A 145 7.40 -18.01 0.11
CA LEU A 145 7.27 -17.90 1.56
C LEU A 145 5.99 -18.57 2.06
N PHE A 146 4.86 -18.35 1.40
CA PHE A 146 3.57 -18.94 1.75
C PHE A 146 3.64 -20.46 1.80
N ASP A 147 4.23 -21.08 0.77
CA ASP A 147 4.39 -22.54 0.68
C ASP A 147 5.34 -23.07 1.77
N LYS A 148 6.37 -22.28 2.12
CA LYS A 148 7.36 -22.64 3.15
C LYS A 148 6.79 -22.63 4.57
N ILE A 149 6.05 -21.56 4.94
CA ILE A 149 5.61 -21.37 6.33
C ILE A 149 4.17 -21.81 6.57
N GLY A 150 3.42 -22.03 5.51
CA GLY A 150 2.01 -22.41 5.53
C GLY A 150 1.06 -21.25 5.83
N ARG A 151 -0.18 -21.43 5.44
CA ARG A 151 -1.26 -20.44 5.47
C ARG A 151 -1.48 -19.81 6.85
N GLN A 152 -1.45 -20.62 7.91
CA GLN A 152 -1.72 -20.14 9.27
C GLN A 152 -0.63 -19.22 9.82
N ASN A 153 0.62 -19.40 9.37
CA ASN A 153 1.74 -18.55 9.73
C ASN A 153 1.85 -17.33 8.80
N TYR A 154 1.24 -17.40 7.62
CA TYR A 154 1.22 -16.29 6.66
C TYR A 154 0.07 -15.32 6.94
N ILE A 155 -1.12 -15.84 7.33
CA ILE A 155 -2.33 -15.04 7.54
C ILE A 155 -2.75 -15.10 9.00
N GLN A 156 -2.91 -13.93 9.60
CA GLN A 156 -3.48 -13.73 10.91
C GLN A 156 -4.95 -13.32 10.80
N LEU A 157 -5.82 -13.98 11.56
CA LEU A 157 -7.20 -13.57 11.79
C LEU A 157 -7.31 -12.65 13.01
N PRO A 158 -8.36 -11.83 13.10
CA PRO A 158 -8.65 -11.05 14.30
C PRO A 158 -8.81 -11.97 15.51
N LYS A 159 -8.45 -11.47 16.70
CA LYS A 159 -8.69 -12.20 17.94
C LYS A 159 -10.19 -12.40 18.17
N PRO A 160 -10.63 -13.60 18.62
CA PRO A 160 -12.02 -13.83 18.99
C PRO A 160 -12.50 -12.79 20.02
N GLY A 161 -13.75 -12.31 19.88
CA GLY A 161 -14.33 -11.31 20.78
C GLY A 161 -13.89 -9.87 20.50
N THR A 162 -12.98 -9.62 19.57
CA THR A 162 -12.68 -8.28 19.06
C THR A 162 -13.51 -8.01 17.80
N ASN A 163 -13.76 -6.72 17.50
CA ASN A 163 -14.41 -6.36 16.24
C ASN A 163 -13.51 -6.83 15.09
N PRO A 164 -13.93 -7.81 14.28
CA PRO A 164 -13.11 -8.33 13.19
C PRO A 164 -12.93 -7.24 12.15
N ARG A 165 -11.68 -7.01 11.75
CA ARG A 165 -11.31 -6.01 10.75
C ARG A 165 -10.58 -6.60 9.56
N GLY A 166 -10.88 -7.87 9.25
CA GLY A 166 -10.34 -8.60 8.11
C GLY A 166 -9.13 -9.47 8.45
N ALA A 167 -8.63 -10.16 7.42
CA ALA A 167 -7.44 -10.99 7.51
C ALA A 167 -6.20 -10.16 7.14
N GLU A 168 -5.08 -10.43 7.79
CA GLU A 168 -3.82 -9.69 7.63
C GLU A 168 -2.66 -10.62 7.31
N ILE A 169 -1.68 -10.17 6.53
CA ILE A 169 -0.35 -10.82 6.51
C ILE A 169 0.26 -10.66 7.90
N THR A 170 0.80 -11.73 8.46
CA THR A 170 1.46 -11.66 9.77
C THR A 170 2.69 -10.75 9.70
N LYS A 171 3.05 -10.14 10.84
CA LYS A 171 4.26 -9.29 10.91
C LYS A 171 5.53 -10.07 10.61
N GLU A 172 5.58 -11.34 10.98
CA GLU A 172 6.69 -12.27 10.73
C GLU A 172 6.83 -12.57 9.23
N ALA A 173 5.70 -12.88 8.57
CA ALA A 173 5.68 -13.10 7.12
C ALA A 173 6.08 -11.83 6.37
N LEU A 174 5.49 -10.67 6.72
CA LEU A 174 5.80 -9.40 6.06
C LEU A 174 7.27 -9.01 6.25
N SER A 175 7.81 -9.18 7.47
CA SER A 175 9.22 -8.91 7.73
C SER A 175 10.15 -9.82 6.93
N SER A 176 9.75 -11.09 6.71
CA SER A 176 10.50 -12.04 5.89
C SER A 176 10.45 -11.66 4.41
N LEU A 177 9.29 -11.23 3.91
CA LEU A 177 9.12 -10.76 2.54
C LEU A 177 9.95 -9.50 2.25
N VAL A 178 9.95 -8.54 3.15
CA VAL A 178 10.74 -7.30 3.00
C VAL A 178 12.25 -7.60 2.95
N ARG A 179 12.71 -8.64 3.65
CA ARG A 179 14.12 -9.07 3.66
C ARG A 179 14.47 -10.08 2.57
N ASP A 180 13.49 -10.50 1.77
CA ASP A 180 13.74 -11.42 0.67
C ASP A 180 14.68 -10.79 -0.36
N LYS A 181 15.62 -11.57 -0.91
CA LYS A 181 16.64 -11.10 -1.85
C LYS A 181 16.07 -10.54 -3.16
N GLU A 182 14.87 -10.93 -3.52
CA GLU A 182 14.20 -10.47 -4.74
C GLU A 182 13.35 -9.22 -4.50
N THR A 183 13.07 -8.88 -3.25
CA THR A 183 12.40 -7.63 -2.90
C THR A 183 13.29 -6.44 -3.25
N LYS A 184 12.71 -5.47 -3.97
CA LYS A 184 13.40 -4.21 -4.29
C LYS A 184 12.98 -3.13 -3.33
N THR A 185 13.92 -2.29 -2.93
CA THR A 185 13.71 -1.27 -1.90
C THR A 185 14.22 0.08 -2.35
N ILE A 186 13.39 1.10 -2.16
CA ILE A 186 13.81 2.51 -2.18
C ILE A 186 13.70 3.02 -0.76
N GLU A 187 14.84 3.25 -0.10
CA GLU A 187 14.87 3.87 1.23
C GLU A 187 14.47 5.33 1.14
N ILE A 188 13.58 5.77 2.06
CA ILE A 188 13.01 7.11 2.08
C ILE A 188 13.16 7.70 3.48
N LEU A 189 13.75 8.88 3.56
CA LEU A 189 13.77 9.67 4.79
C LEU A 189 12.45 10.44 4.91
N TRP A 190 11.61 10.03 5.86
CA TRP A 190 10.30 10.61 6.09
C TRP A 190 10.41 11.86 6.97
N LYS A 191 10.43 13.04 6.33
CA LYS A 191 10.49 14.33 7.00
C LYS A 191 9.21 15.11 6.79
N LYS A 192 8.57 15.55 7.89
CA LYS A 192 7.48 16.53 7.80
C LYS A 192 8.07 17.92 7.56
N THR A 193 7.44 18.65 6.66
CA THR A 193 7.76 20.04 6.37
C THR A 193 6.56 20.91 6.71
N LYS A 194 6.75 22.23 6.84
CA LYS A 194 5.61 23.13 6.95
C LYS A 194 4.84 23.09 5.64
N ILE A 195 3.56 22.74 5.72
CA ILE A 195 2.64 22.76 4.58
C ILE A 195 1.52 23.76 4.88
N GLU A 196 1.14 24.52 3.85
CA GLU A 196 -0.10 25.31 3.86
C GLU A 196 -1.16 24.47 3.15
N PHE A 197 -2.09 23.93 3.91
CA PHE A 197 -3.15 23.09 3.41
C PHE A 197 -4.50 23.60 3.90
N ASN A 198 -5.39 23.91 2.96
CA ASN A 198 -6.77 24.24 3.24
C ASN A 198 -7.69 23.21 2.58
N PRO A 199 -8.35 22.33 3.36
CA PRO A 199 -9.18 21.25 2.82
C PRO A 199 -10.41 21.74 2.05
N TYR A 200 -10.78 23.00 2.26
CA TYR A 200 -11.96 23.59 1.63
C TYR A 200 -11.65 24.40 0.37
N LYS A 201 -10.36 24.75 0.13
CA LYS A 201 -9.99 25.68 -0.94
C LYS A 201 -10.55 25.27 -2.29
N ARG A 202 -10.30 24.01 -2.73
CA ARG A 202 -10.79 23.51 -4.01
C ARG A 202 -12.31 23.55 -4.14
N TRP A 203 -13.03 23.25 -3.05
CA TRP A 203 -14.49 23.26 -3.05
C TRP A 203 -15.04 24.68 -3.12
N VAL A 204 -14.42 25.63 -2.41
CA VAL A 204 -14.75 27.06 -2.51
C VAL A 204 -14.47 27.57 -3.92
N ASP A 205 -13.37 27.13 -4.56
CA ASP A 205 -13.06 27.52 -5.92
C ASP A 205 -14.12 27.00 -6.92
N TYR A 206 -14.55 25.73 -6.82
CA TYR A 206 -15.66 25.20 -7.62
C TYR A 206 -16.99 25.92 -7.41
N TRP A 207 -17.31 26.36 -6.19
CA TRP A 207 -18.52 27.16 -5.93
C TRP A 207 -18.50 28.56 -6.55
N LYS A 208 -17.34 29.01 -7.03
CA LYS A 208 -17.17 30.30 -7.72
C LYS A 208 -17.16 30.18 -9.24
N GLU A 209 -17.11 28.96 -9.74
CA GLU A 209 -17.22 28.70 -11.19
C GLU A 209 -18.70 28.84 -11.60
N ASP A 210 -19.02 29.76 -12.56
CA ASP A 210 -20.35 29.97 -13.15
C ASP A 210 -20.68 28.88 -14.18
#